data_70d4c6ee7b1a84478ef689915318a918
#
_entry.id   70d4c6ee7b1a84478ef689915318a918
#
_cell.length_a   1.000
_cell.length_b   1.000
_cell.length_c   1.000
_cell.angle_alpha   90.00
_cell.angle_beta   90.00
_cell.angle_gamma   90.00
#
_symmetry.space_group_name_H-M   'P 1'
#
loop_
_entity.id
_entity.type
_entity.pdbx_description
1 polymer ?
#
loop_
_entity_poly.entity_id
_entity_poly.type
_entity_poly.pdbx_seq_one_letter_code
_entity_poly.pdbx_strand_id
1 'polypeptide(L)'
;QSRGLGDVYKRQEESIKDNLTSDIWDVLGLKSVSPRQLSPLVLAYIGDSIFDLVVKTKIVTAGNTQVNKMNRAASSIVKAESQSKMIGYLEDKLTEEEGSVYKRGRNAKSYTSAKNASISDYRRATGFEALMGYLYLSGQYERMCELIKDALDWLENDNKQA
;
A
#
# COMPACT_ATOMS: atom_id res chain seq x y z
N GLN A 1 -3.63 -4.25 43.76
CA GLN A 1 -3.58 -3.22 42.71
C GLN A 1 -3.43 -3.92 41.36
N SER A 2 -4.56 -4.22 40.75
CA SER A 2 -4.63 -4.84 39.42
C SER A 2 -4.35 -3.75 38.37
N ARG A 3 -3.15 -3.73 37.84
CA ARG A 3 -2.93 -3.13 36.53
C ARG A 3 -3.68 -4.01 35.54
N GLY A 4 -4.73 -3.44 34.94
CA GLY A 4 -5.72 -4.22 34.24
C GLY A 4 -5.16 -4.97 33.04
N LEU A 5 -5.71 -6.15 32.78
CA LEU A 5 -5.45 -6.97 31.57
C LEU A 5 -5.50 -6.11 30.28
N GLY A 6 -6.30 -5.05 30.25
CA GLY A 6 -6.39 -4.11 29.13
C GLY A 6 -5.07 -3.39 28.80
N ASP A 7 -4.24 -3.08 29.82
CA ASP A 7 -2.93 -2.43 29.60
C ASP A 7 -1.87 -3.41 29.08
N VAL A 8 -1.99 -4.68 29.42
CA VAL A 8 -1.10 -5.74 28.91
C VAL A 8 -1.43 -6.04 27.44
N TYR A 9 -2.71 -6.11 27.10
CA TYR A 9 -3.15 -6.31 25.71
C TYR A 9 -2.83 -5.10 24.84
N LYS A 10 -3.01 -3.88 25.32
CA LYS A 10 -2.60 -2.65 24.61
C LYS A 10 -1.09 -2.61 24.34
N ARG A 11 -0.26 -2.97 25.31
CA ARG A 11 1.19 -3.04 25.12
C ARG A 11 1.61 -4.15 24.17
N GLN A 12 0.91 -5.29 24.15
CA GLN A 12 1.14 -6.36 23.17
C GLN A 12 0.72 -5.93 21.76
N GLU A 13 -0.39 -5.21 21.61
CA GLU A 13 -0.84 -4.66 20.34
C GLU A 13 0.10 -3.56 19.82
N GLU A 14 0.60 -2.68 20.70
CA GLU A 14 1.61 -1.68 20.36
C GLU A 14 2.95 -2.33 19.98
N SER A 15 3.37 -3.38 20.70
CA SER A 15 4.57 -4.16 20.39
C SER A 15 4.47 -4.91 19.06
N ILE A 16 3.30 -5.41 18.67
CA ILE A 16 3.08 -6.06 17.38
C ILE A 16 3.14 -5.04 16.23
N LYS A 17 2.67 -3.81 16.45
CA LYS A 17 2.69 -2.75 15.43
C LYS A 17 4.09 -2.21 15.11
N ASP A 18 5.00 -2.20 16.09
CA ASP A 18 6.33 -1.60 15.92
C ASP A 18 7.39 -2.58 15.40
N ASN A 19 7.15 -3.89 15.42
CA ASN A 19 8.20 -4.89 15.30
C ASN A 19 8.51 -5.38 13.87
N LEU A 20 7.53 -5.45 12.96
CA LEU A 20 7.77 -6.11 11.67
C LEU A 20 8.85 -5.43 10.84
N THR A 21 8.79 -4.13 10.68
CA THR A 21 9.73 -3.41 9.82
C THR A 21 11.12 -3.32 10.44
N SER A 22 11.21 -3.03 11.73
CA SER A 22 12.50 -3.05 12.42
C SER A 22 13.13 -4.45 12.41
N ASP A 23 12.34 -5.50 12.60
CA ASP A 23 12.81 -6.87 12.53
C ASP A 23 13.35 -7.24 11.14
N ILE A 24 12.70 -6.80 10.07
CA ILE A 24 13.20 -7.04 8.71
C ILE A 24 14.61 -6.45 8.54
N TRP A 25 14.82 -5.19 8.94
CA TRP A 25 16.13 -4.55 8.84
C TRP A 25 17.15 -5.15 9.78
N ASP A 26 16.79 -5.32 11.05
CA ASP A 26 17.71 -5.72 12.11
C ASP A 26 18.10 -7.20 12.00
N VAL A 27 17.12 -8.08 11.84
CA VAL A 27 17.38 -9.54 11.78
C VAL A 27 18.09 -9.92 10.49
N LEU A 28 17.72 -9.29 9.36
CA LEU A 28 18.37 -9.55 8.07
C LEU A 28 19.66 -8.75 7.88
N GLY A 29 20.02 -7.87 8.80
CA GLY A 29 21.24 -7.06 8.73
C GLY A 29 21.27 -6.12 7.51
N LEU A 30 20.14 -5.54 7.15
CA LEU A 30 20.00 -4.70 5.96
C LEU A 30 20.57 -3.31 6.19
N LYS A 31 21.17 -2.76 5.14
CA LYS A 31 21.63 -1.37 5.13
C LYS A 31 20.47 -0.43 4.82
N SER A 32 20.49 0.74 5.40
CA SER A 32 19.56 1.81 5.04
C SER A 32 19.83 2.29 3.61
N VAL A 33 18.77 2.57 2.87
CA VAL A 33 18.83 3.17 1.55
C VAL A 33 18.04 4.47 1.55
N SER A 34 18.46 5.43 0.73
CA SER A 34 17.67 6.64 0.51
C SER A 34 16.57 6.35 -0.52
N PRO A 35 15.28 6.39 -0.14
CA PRO A 35 14.21 6.10 -1.10
C PRO A 35 14.19 7.04 -2.31
N ARG A 36 14.65 8.28 -2.12
CA ARG A 36 14.73 9.27 -3.21
C ARG A 36 15.73 8.91 -4.30
N GLN A 37 16.73 8.09 -3.97
CA GLN A 37 17.76 7.65 -4.93
C GLN A 37 17.36 6.38 -5.68
N LEU A 38 16.31 5.72 -5.26
CA LEU A 38 15.81 4.52 -5.94
C LEU A 38 15.01 4.89 -7.19
N SER A 39 15.11 4.05 -8.21
CA SER A 39 14.32 4.24 -9.42
C SER A 39 12.82 4.07 -9.12
N PRO A 40 11.94 4.77 -9.84
CA PRO A 40 10.50 4.62 -9.64
C PRO A 40 9.99 3.19 -9.80
N LEU A 41 10.58 2.40 -10.68
CA LEU A 41 10.19 1.00 -10.88
C LEU A 41 10.63 0.09 -9.73
N VAL A 42 11.76 0.40 -9.08
CA VAL A 42 12.20 -0.30 -7.85
C VAL A 42 11.26 0.05 -6.69
N LEU A 43 10.85 1.30 -6.56
CA LEU A 43 9.85 1.71 -5.57
C LEU A 43 8.50 1.01 -5.81
N ALA A 44 8.06 0.93 -7.06
CA ALA A 44 6.83 0.23 -7.43
C ALA A 44 6.92 -1.28 -7.13
N TYR A 45 8.07 -1.89 -7.33
CA TYR A 45 8.30 -3.31 -7.04
C TYR A 45 8.01 -3.65 -5.57
N ILE A 46 8.54 -2.88 -4.62
CA ILE A 46 8.25 -3.10 -3.19
C ILE A 46 6.86 -2.58 -2.80
N GLY A 47 6.41 -1.50 -3.44
CA GLY A 47 5.08 -0.92 -3.20
C GLY A 47 3.93 -1.85 -3.54
N ASP A 48 4.05 -2.63 -4.61
CA ASP A 48 3.08 -3.68 -4.96
C ASP A 48 2.90 -4.68 -3.81
N SER A 49 4.00 -5.16 -3.26
CA SER A 49 3.98 -6.14 -2.16
C SER A 49 3.40 -5.57 -0.88
N ILE A 50 3.77 -4.35 -0.50
CA ILE A 50 3.26 -3.75 0.75
C ILE A 50 1.78 -3.38 0.63
N PHE A 51 1.33 -2.91 -0.52
CA PHE A 51 -0.08 -2.65 -0.76
C PHE A 51 -0.92 -3.93 -0.71
N ASP A 52 -0.45 -4.98 -1.35
CA ASP A 52 -1.08 -6.31 -1.31
C ASP A 52 -1.18 -6.84 0.13
N LEU A 53 -0.11 -6.70 0.92
CA LEU A 53 -0.11 -7.08 2.34
C LEU A 53 -1.17 -6.32 3.14
N VAL A 54 -1.27 -5.01 2.97
CA VAL A 54 -2.26 -4.18 3.68
C VAL A 54 -3.68 -4.59 3.31
N VAL A 55 -3.96 -4.77 2.03
CA VAL A 55 -5.27 -5.21 1.53
C VAL A 55 -5.63 -6.58 2.08
N LYS A 56 -4.73 -7.55 2.00
CA LYS A 56 -4.95 -8.91 2.53
C LYS A 56 -5.12 -8.91 4.05
N THR A 57 -4.38 -8.10 4.78
CA THR A 57 -4.54 -7.93 6.22
C THR A 57 -5.96 -7.46 6.55
N LYS A 58 -6.45 -6.45 5.83
CA LYS A 58 -7.83 -5.98 5.98
C LYS A 58 -8.86 -7.07 5.73
N ILE A 59 -8.67 -7.86 4.67
CA ILE A 59 -9.60 -8.93 4.30
C ILE A 59 -9.61 -10.06 5.35
N VAL A 60 -8.44 -10.50 5.77
CA VAL A 60 -8.29 -11.59 6.75
C VAL A 60 -8.86 -11.22 8.12
N THR A 61 -8.66 -9.99 8.56
CA THR A 61 -9.16 -9.51 9.86
C THR A 61 -10.67 -9.28 9.88
N ALA A 62 -11.33 -9.24 8.72
CA ALA A 62 -12.79 -9.19 8.65
C ALA A 62 -13.47 -10.53 9.01
N GLY A 63 -12.72 -11.62 9.09
CA GLY A 63 -13.19 -12.94 9.55
C GLY A 63 -12.89 -14.07 8.57
N ASN A 64 -13.14 -15.30 9.06
CA ASN A 64 -12.95 -16.49 8.26
C ASN A 64 -13.95 -16.57 7.10
N THR A 65 -13.43 -16.82 5.90
CA THR A 65 -14.22 -17.16 4.72
C THR A 65 -13.38 -18.02 3.78
N GLN A 66 -13.96 -18.45 2.69
CA GLN A 66 -13.24 -19.27 1.71
C GLN A 66 -12.11 -18.46 1.06
N VAL A 67 -10.93 -19.09 0.93
CA VAL A 67 -9.73 -18.46 0.35
C VAL A 67 -10.01 -17.93 -1.07
N ASN A 68 -10.80 -18.63 -1.86
CA ASN A 68 -11.18 -18.16 -3.21
C ASN A 68 -11.97 -16.84 -3.20
N LYS A 69 -12.82 -16.64 -2.18
CA LYS A 69 -13.53 -15.37 -1.99
C LYS A 69 -12.56 -14.26 -1.58
N MET A 70 -11.62 -14.57 -0.69
CA MET A 70 -10.56 -13.63 -0.29
C MET A 70 -9.70 -13.21 -1.48
N ASN A 71 -9.29 -14.15 -2.32
CA ASN A 71 -8.52 -13.87 -3.52
C ASN A 71 -9.28 -12.98 -4.51
N ARG A 72 -10.56 -13.23 -4.73
CA ARG A 72 -11.38 -12.38 -5.59
C ARG A 72 -11.54 -10.96 -5.03
N ALA A 73 -11.77 -10.83 -3.73
CA ALA A 73 -11.85 -9.54 -3.06
C ALA A 73 -10.54 -8.77 -3.17
N ALA A 74 -9.40 -9.42 -2.89
CA ALA A 74 -8.08 -8.81 -3.03
C ALA A 74 -7.81 -8.39 -4.49
N SER A 75 -8.03 -9.28 -5.45
CA SER A 75 -7.79 -9.02 -6.88
C SER A 75 -8.61 -7.84 -7.40
N SER A 76 -9.85 -7.68 -6.95
CA SER A 76 -10.70 -6.57 -7.35
C SER A 76 -10.16 -5.21 -6.90
N ILE A 77 -9.37 -5.18 -5.83
CA ILE A 77 -8.77 -3.98 -5.26
C ILE A 77 -7.39 -3.71 -5.86
N VAL A 78 -6.56 -4.75 -6.00
CA VAL A 78 -5.14 -4.58 -6.40
C VAL A 78 -4.93 -4.53 -7.91
N LYS A 79 -5.94 -4.79 -8.72
CA LYS A 79 -5.84 -4.67 -10.18
C LYS A 79 -5.53 -3.23 -10.61
N ALA A 80 -4.86 -3.09 -11.74
CA ALA A 80 -4.39 -1.80 -12.25
C ALA A 80 -5.52 -0.77 -12.43
N GLU A 81 -6.69 -1.18 -12.91
CA GLU A 81 -7.85 -0.30 -13.06
C GLU A 81 -8.30 0.29 -11.72
N SER A 82 -8.38 -0.53 -10.67
CA SER A 82 -8.76 -0.08 -9.33
C SER A 82 -7.72 0.85 -8.71
N GLN A 83 -6.45 0.51 -8.85
CA GLN A 83 -5.35 1.38 -8.39
C GLN A 83 -5.34 2.72 -9.14
N SER A 84 -5.60 2.71 -10.45
CA SER A 84 -5.73 3.91 -11.26
C SER A 84 -6.86 4.82 -10.77
N LYS A 85 -8.02 4.26 -10.45
CA LYS A 85 -9.14 5.01 -9.86
C LYS A 85 -8.80 5.58 -8.50
N MET A 86 -8.19 4.78 -7.63
CA MET A 86 -7.79 5.21 -6.29
C MET A 86 -6.81 6.37 -6.32
N ILE A 87 -5.77 6.29 -7.13
CA ILE A 87 -4.80 7.39 -7.21
C ILE A 87 -5.42 8.64 -7.85
N GLY A 88 -6.35 8.50 -8.77
CA GLY A 88 -7.11 9.63 -9.31
C GLY A 88 -7.88 10.38 -8.24
N TYR A 89 -8.46 9.66 -7.30
CA TYR A 89 -9.12 10.23 -6.12
C TYR A 89 -8.12 10.89 -5.16
N LEU A 90 -6.92 10.32 -5.01
CA LEU A 90 -5.93 10.81 -4.04
C LEU A 90 -5.08 11.98 -4.54
N GLU A 91 -4.97 12.22 -5.86
CA GLU A 91 -3.99 13.15 -6.44
C GLU A 91 -3.98 14.54 -5.80
N ASP A 92 -5.15 15.12 -5.55
CA ASP A 92 -5.29 16.45 -4.94
C ASP A 92 -5.07 16.46 -3.41
N LYS A 93 -4.93 15.29 -2.80
CA LYS A 93 -4.68 15.09 -1.37
C LYS A 93 -3.21 14.80 -1.04
N LEU A 94 -2.40 14.59 -2.06
CA LEU A 94 -0.98 14.31 -1.92
C LEU A 94 -0.20 15.58 -1.58
N THR A 95 0.85 15.42 -0.76
CA THR A 95 1.85 16.46 -0.60
C THR A 95 2.63 16.65 -1.92
N GLU A 96 3.36 17.75 -2.04
CA GLU A 96 4.19 18.01 -3.21
C GLU A 96 5.21 16.88 -3.46
N GLU A 97 5.84 16.38 -2.38
CA GLU A 97 6.80 15.28 -2.47
C GLU A 97 6.13 13.97 -2.88
N GLU A 98 5.00 13.62 -2.28
CA GLU A 98 4.20 12.44 -2.64
C GLU A 98 3.76 12.49 -4.10
N GLY A 99 3.26 13.63 -4.54
CA GLY A 99 2.87 13.86 -5.92
C GLY A 99 4.03 13.74 -6.90
N SER A 100 5.23 14.20 -6.53
CA SER A 100 6.44 14.04 -7.33
C SER A 100 6.84 12.57 -7.51
N VAL A 101 6.81 11.79 -6.43
CA VAL A 101 7.09 10.34 -6.47
C VAL A 101 6.07 9.62 -7.37
N TYR A 102 4.80 9.91 -7.19
CA TYR A 102 3.73 9.35 -8.02
C TYR A 102 3.96 9.63 -9.52
N LYS A 103 4.21 10.88 -9.87
CA LYS A 103 4.41 11.29 -11.28
C LYS A 103 5.64 10.62 -11.90
N ARG A 104 6.72 10.48 -11.15
CA ARG A 104 7.91 9.76 -11.61
C ARG A 104 7.60 8.30 -11.90
N GLY A 105 6.84 7.62 -11.06
CA GLY A 105 6.39 6.25 -11.26
C GLY A 105 5.47 6.12 -12.47
N ARG A 106 4.48 7.00 -12.59
CA ARG A 106 3.56 7.06 -13.73
C ARG A 106 4.28 7.26 -15.06
N ASN A 107 5.32 8.07 -15.07
CA ASN A 107 6.05 8.44 -16.27
C ASN A 107 7.25 7.48 -16.56
N ALA A 108 7.53 6.54 -15.67
CA ALA A 108 8.61 5.59 -15.87
C ALA A 108 8.33 4.69 -17.09
N LYS A 109 9.37 4.45 -17.90
CA LYS A 109 9.28 3.55 -19.05
C LYS A 109 9.40 2.10 -18.55
N SER A 110 8.34 1.31 -18.75
CA SER A 110 8.35 -0.13 -18.50
C SER A 110 8.22 -0.88 -19.82
N TYR A 111 8.97 -1.96 -19.93
CA TYR A 111 8.91 -2.87 -21.10
C TYR A 111 7.75 -3.86 -21.02
N THR A 112 7.06 -3.93 -19.89
CA THR A 112 5.91 -4.81 -19.66
C THR A 112 4.64 -4.00 -19.53
N SER A 113 3.55 -4.50 -20.12
CA SER A 113 2.20 -3.99 -19.93
C SER A 113 1.32 -5.07 -19.31
N ALA A 114 0.36 -4.67 -18.48
CA ALA A 114 -0.63 -5.61 -17.95
C ALA A 114 -1.56 -6.08 -19.08
N LYS A 115 -1.82 -7.39 -19.16
CA LYS A 115 -2.61 -8.00 -20.23
C LYS A 115 -4.04 -7.48 -20.35
N ASN A 116 -4.63 -6.97 -19.26
CA ASN A 116 -6.05 -6.62 -19.16
C ASN A 116 -6.30 -5.18 -18.68
N ALA A 117 -5.30 -4.32 -18.77
CA ALA A 117 -5.45 -2.91 -18.39
C ALA A 117 -5.03 -2.00 -19.55
N SER A 118 -5.65 -0.81 -19.63
CA SER A 118 -5.17 0.23 -20.52
C SER A 118 -3.75 0.66 -20.15
N ILE A 119 -3.00 1.20 -21.11
CA ILE A 119 -1.65 1.74 -20.85
C ILE A 119 -1.70 2.84 -19.78
N SER A 120 -2.73 3.68 -19.82
CA SER A 120 -2.94 4.74 -18.84
C SER A 120 -3.16 4.18 -17.43
N ASP A 121 -4.05 3.19 -17.27
CA ASP A 121 -4.30 2.56 -15.98
C ASP A 121 -3.06 1.86 -15.44
N TYR A 122 -2.32 1.17 -16.28
CA TYR A 122 -1.09 0.50 -15.91
C TYR A 122 -0.05 1.50 -15.38
N ARG A 123 0.15 2.63 -16.08
CA ARG A 123 1.10 3.67 -15.67
C ARG A 123 0.69 4.34 -14.35
N ARG A 124 -0.60 4.61 -14.19
CA ARG A 124 -1.12 5.21 -12.96
C ARG A 124 -1.01 4.25 -11.78
N ALA A 125 -1.27 2.95 -11.99
CA ALA A 125 -1.06 1.91 -11.00
C ALA A 125 0.43 1.81 -10.60
N THR A 126 1.35 1.85 -11.56
CA THR A 126 2.79 1.88 -11.29
C THR A 126 3.19 3.10 -10.45
N GLY A 127 2.64 4.26 -10.74
CA GLY A 127 2.84 5.47 -9.95
C GLY A 127 2.30 5.35 -8.52
N PHE A 128 1.14 4.76 -8.35
CA PHE A 128 0.56 4.49 -7.04
C PHE A 128 1.44 3.51 -6.23
N GLU A 129 1.88 2.43 -6.84
CA GLU A 129 2.78 1.47 -6.20
C GLU A 129 4.13 2.10 -5.84
N ALA A 130 4.67 2.96 -6.72
CA ALA A 130 5.90 3.70 -6.40
C ALA A 130 5.73 4.62 -5.18
N LEU A 131 4.58 5.27 -5.05
CA LEU A 131 4.25 6.07 -3.86
C LEU A 131 4.18 5.21 -2.61
N MET A 132 3.53 4.04 -2.67
CA MET A 132 3.45 3.11 -1.54
C MET A 132 4.83 2.62 -1.12
N GLY A 133 5.66 2.24 -2.08
CA GLY A 133 7.04 1.82 -1.82
C GLY A 133 7.90 2.92 -1.21
N TYR A 134 7.74 4.14 -1.67
CA TYR A 134 8.41 5.32 -1.11
C TYR A 134 8.02 5.56 0.35
N LEU A 135 6.73 5.56 0.65
CA LEU A 135 6.24 5.76 2.01
C LEU A 135 6.70 4.64 2.95
N TYR A 136 6.68 3.40 2.47
CA TYR A 136 7.18 2.26 3.23
C TYR A 136 8.67 2.38 3.54
N LEU A 137 9.52 2.60 2.54
CA LEU A 137 10.97 2.68 2.72
C LEU A 137 11.43 3.93 3.48
N SER A 138 10.64 4.99 3.49
CA SER A 138 10.90 6.21 4.27
C SER A 138 10.31 6.18 5.67
N GLY A 139 9.73 5.07 6.10
CA GLY A 139 9.17 4.90 7.45
C GLY A 139 7.87 5.65 7.69
N GLN A 140 7.20 6.12 6.64
CA GLN A 140 5.94 6.87 6.74
C GLN A 140 4.74 5.93 6.73
N TYR A 141 4.69 4.98 7.66
CA TYR A 141 3.69 3.91 7.69
C TYR A 141 2.29 4.41 7.97
N GLU A 142 2.15 5.32 8.92
CA GLU A 142 0.85 5.90 9.26
C GLU A 142 0.26 6.65 8.08
N ARG A 143 1.06 7.50 7.43
CA ARG A 143 0.63 8.23 6.23
C ARG A 143 0.24 7.28 5.10
N MET A 144 1.02 6.24 4.86
CA MET A 144 0.70 5.21 3.88
C MET A 144 -0.65 4.56 4.16
N CYS A 145 -0.89 4.15 5.40
CA CYS A 145 -2.15 3.53 5.81
C CYS A 145 -3.33 4.49 5.74
N GLU A 146 -3.15 5.76 6.07
CA GLU A 146 -4.19 6.80 5.93
C GLU A 146 -4.61 6.98 4.48
N LEU A 147 -3.66 7.07 3.55
CA LEU A 147 -3.96 7.19 2.12
C LEU A 147 -4.66 5.94 1.59
N ILE A 148 -4.19 4.75 1.98
CA ILE A 148 -4.83 3.49 1.57
C ILE A 148 -6.25 3.41 2.11
N LYS A 149 -6.47 3.73 3.38
CA LYS A 149 -7.80 3.73 3.99
C LYS A 149 -8.75 4.66 3.26
N ASP A 150 -8.34 5.89 3.03
CA ASP A 150 -9.15 6.89 2.34
C ASP A 150 -9.53 6.43 0.92
N ALA A 151 -8.57 5.90 0.19
CA ALA A 151 -8.78 5.36 -1.15
C ALA A 151 -9.70 4.14 -1.16
N LEU A 152 -9.53 3.21 -0.22
CA LEU A 152 -10.38 2.03 -0.12
C LEU A 152 -11.82 2.38 0.26
N ASP A 153 -12.02 3.29 1.20
CA ASP A 153 -13.35 3.77 1.60
C ASP A 153 -14.06 4.45 0.41
N TRP A 154 -13.32 5.26 -0.35
CA TRP A 154 -13.85 5.88 -1.56
C TRP A 154 -14.20 4.84 -2.64
N LEU A 155 -13.32 3.89 -2.90
CA LEU A 155 -13.54 2.84 -3.91
C LEU A 155 -14.77 1.98 -3.58
N GLU A 156 -14.95 1.63 -2.32
CA GLU A 156 -16.11 0.87 -1.85
C GLU A 156 -17.42 1.63 -2.07
N ASN A 157 -17.43 2.93 -1.80
CA ASN A 157 -18.59 3.79 -2.02
C ASN A 157 -18.88 4.00 -3.51
N ASP A 158 -17.85 4.17 -4.33
CA ASP A 158 -17.97 4.30 -5.78
C ASP A 158 -18.58 3.04 -6.41
N ASN A 159 -18.13 1.87 -6.00
CA ASN A 159 -18.65 0.59 -6.46
C ASN A 159 -20.11 0.34 -6.05
N LYS A 160 -20.57 0.88 -4.91
CA LYS A 160 -21.98 0.78 -4.48
C LYS A 160 -22.92 1.68 -5.28
N GLN A 161 -22.42 2.77 -5.88
CA GLN A 161 -23.20 3.71 -6.68
C GLN A 161 -23.27 3.30 -8.16
N ALA A 162 -22.40 2.42 -8.57
CA ALA A 162 -22.40 1.87 -9.93
C ALA A 162 -23.33 0.64 -10.03
#